data_16dc44ab9b31648048b7282f9680be5a
#
_entry.id   16dc44ab9b31648048b7282f9680be5a
#
_cell.length_a   1.000
_cell.length_b   1.000
_cell.length_c   1.000
_cell.angle_alpha   90.00
_cell.angle_beta   90.00
_cell.angle_gamma   90.00
#
_symmetry.space_group_name_H-M   'P 1'
#
loop_
_entity.id
_entity.type
_entity.pdbx_description
1 polymer ?
#
loop_
_entity_poly.entity_id
_entity_poly.type
_entity_poly.pdbx_seq_one_letter_code
_entity_poly.pdbx_strand_id
1 'polypeptide(L)'
;MPETDRRVLVLAPEDNICVACQDLDADTELVIDGAQLRLPQAVPTGHKLARRDIAAGEKVVKYGAPIGSARQPIGAGAYVHTHNLGSDYIPTWDREGREMR
;
A
#
# COMPACT_ATOMS: atom_id res chain seq x y z
N MET A 1 1.29 -19.27 11.82
CA MET A 1 1.18 -18.13 10.88
C MET A 1 0.44 -17.00 11.56
N PRO A 2 0.91 -15.77 11.43
CA PRO A 2 0.15 -14.64 11.93
C PRO A 2 -1.19 -14.54 11.21
N GLU A 3 -2.22 -14.21 11.96
CA GLU A 3 -3.56 -14.12 11.42
C GLU A 3 -3.79 -12.80 10.71
N THR A 4 -4.50 -12.85 9.59
CA THR A 4 -4.91 -11.66 8.85
C THR A 4 -6.42 -11.73 8.60
N ASP A 5 -7.10 -10.61 8.83
CA ASP A 5 -8.53 -10.47 8.66
C ASP A 5 -8.96 -10.79 7.23
N ARG A 6 -10.11 -11.47 7.09
CA ARG A 6 -10.64 -11.84 5.77
C ARG A 6 -11.09 -10.65 4.93
N ARG A 7 -11.29 -9.50 5.55
CA ARG A 7 -11.69 -8.29 4.84
C ARG A 7 -10.58 -7.69 4.01
N VAL A 8 -9.35 -8.19 4.18
CA VAL A 8 -8.19 -7.79 3.38
C VAL A 8 -7.49 -9.02 2.84
N LEU A 9 -6.77 -8.85 1.74
CA LEU A 9 -6.09 -9.95 1.06
C LEU A 9 -4.64 -9.56 0.81
N VAL A 10 -3.72 -10.40 1.27
CA VAL A 10 -2.31 -10.33 0.94
C VAL A 10 -2.11 -11.19 -0.31
N LEU A 11 -1.68 -10.57 -1.40
CA LEU A 11 -1.60 -11.24 -2.70
C LEU A 11 -0.35 -12.12 -2.84
N ALA A 12 0.74 -11.73 -2.20
CA ALA A 12 1.98 -12.51 -2.17
C ALA A 12 2.68 -12.29 -0.83
N PRO A 13 3.46 -13.27 -0.33
CA PRO A 13 4.11 -13.13 0.98
C PRO A 13 5.05 -11.93 1.07
N GLU A 14 5.65 -11.53 -0.03
CA GLU A 14 6.61 -10.41 -0.08
C GLU A 14 5.93 -9.04 -0.05
N ASP A 15 4.61 -9.00 -0.25
CA ASP A 15 3.89 -7.73 -0.37
C ASP A 15 3.90 -6.97 0.96
N ASN A 16 4.09 -5.66 0.88
CA ASN A 16 3.97 -4.78 2.04
C ASN A 16 2.67 -3.99 2.03
N ILE A 17 1.78 -4.33 1.09
CA ILE A 17 0.40 -3.84 1.06
C ILE A 17 -0.55 -5.04 1.03
N CYS A 18 -1.79 -4.77 1.34
CA CYS A 18 -2.87 -5.71 1.10
C CYS A 18 -4.04 -4.97 0.45
N VAL A 19 -5.02 -5.71 -0.03
CA VAL A 19 -6.13 -5.16 -0.80
C VAL A 19 -7.42 -5.35 -0.02
N ALA A 20 -8.24 -4.30 0.04
CA ALA A 20 -9.55 -4.40 0.68
C ALA A 20 -10.48 -5.25 -0.17
N CYS A 21 -11.07 -6.28 0.44
CA CYS A 21 -12.04 -7.16 -0.23
C CYS A 21 -13.47 -6.62 -0.15
N GLN A 22 -13.66 -5.58 0.62
CA GLN A 22 -14.94 -4.88 0.78
C GLN A 22 -14.63 -3.45 1.17
N ASP A 23 -15.65 -2.58 1.11
CA ASP A 23 -15.47 -1.22 1.58
C ASP A 23 -15.22 -1.23 3.09
N LEU A 24 -14.15 -0.57 3.51
CA LEU A 24 -13.75 -0.47 4.90
C LEU A 24 -13.86 0.98 5.35
N ASP A 25 -14.61 1.20 6.42
CA ASP A 25 -14.79 2.54 6.97
C ASP A 25 -13.58 2.98 7.79
N ALA A 26 -13.41 4.27 7.93
CA ALA A 26 -12.43 4.82 8.88
C ALA A 26 -12.70 4.27 10.28
N ASP A 27 -11.67 4.12 11.08
CA ASP A 27 -11.71 3.58 12.44
C ASP A 27 -12.08 2.10 12.52
N THR A 28 -12.23 1.41 11.40
CA THR A 28 -12.42 -0.05 11.40
C THR A 28 -11.20 -0.71 12.03
N GLU A 29 -11.45 -1.65 12.94
CA GLU A 29 -10.36 -2.42 13.53
C GLU A 29 -10.17 -3.69 12.74
N LEU A 30 -8.91 -3.95 12.36
CA LEU A 30 -8.50 -5.13 11.60
C LEU A 30 -7.35 -5.80 12.30
N VAL A 31 -7.20 -7.10 12.05
CA VAL A 31 -5.98 -7.83 12.41
C VAL A 31 -5.24 -8.12 11.11
N ILE A 32 -4.00 -7.66 11.01
CA ILE A 32 -3.11 -7.93 9.88
C ILE A 32 -1.80 -8.47 10.43
N ASP A 33 -1.42 -9.66 9.99
CA ASP A 33 -0.20 -10.36 10.45
C ASP A 33 -0.16 -10.47 11.99
N GLY A 34 -1.30 -10.71 12.60
CA GLY A 34 -1.41 -10.86 14.05
C GLY A 34 -1.45 -9.56 14.82
N ALA A 35 -1.30 -8.42 14.16
CA ALA A 35 -1.34 -7.11 14.80
C ALA A 35 -2.72 -6.47 14.63
N GLN A 36 -3.26 -5.96 15.71
CA GLN A 36 -4.53 -5.24 15.66
C GLN A 36 -4.29 -3.81 15.26
N LEU A 37 -4.98 -3.36 14.23
CA LEU A 37 -4.84 -2.03 13.64
C LEU A 37 -6.17 -1.34 13.59
N ARG A 38 -6.14 -0.01 13.64
CA ARG A 38 -7.31 0.82 13.38
C ARG A 38 -7.04 1.63 12.12
N LEU A 39 -7.96 1.57 11.16
CA LEU A 39 -7.77 2.29 9.89
C LEU A 39 -7.89 3.79 10.10
N PRO A 40 -6.88 4.59 9.69
CA PRO A 40 -6.96 6.03 9.83
C PRO A 40 -7.97 6.68 8.89
N GLN A 41 -8.35 5.99 7.84
CA GLN A 41 -9.33 6.50 6.88
C GLN A 41 -10.00 5.34 6.15
N ALA A 42 -11.09 5.63 5.45
CA ALA A 42 -11.81 4.63 4.68
C ALA A 42 -10.96 4.09 3.53
N VAL A 43 -11.11 2.80 3.24
CA VAL A 43 -10.44 2.15 2.11
C VAL A 43 -11.50 1.45 1.27
N PRO A 44 -11.74 1.92 0.06
CA PRO A 44 -12.74 1.30 -0.81
C PRO A 44 -12.32 -0.11 -1.26
N THR A 45 -13.30 -0.91 -1.64
CA THR A 45 -13.08 -2.24 -2.20
C THR A 45 -12.06 -2.17 -3.34
N GLY A 46 -11.11 -3.09 -3.33
CA GLY A 46 -10.10 -3.18 -4.38
C GLY A 46 -8.93 -2.24 -4.22
N HIS A 47 -8.99 -1.33 -3.25
CA HIS A 47 -7.90 -0.39 -3.00
C HIS A 47 -6.90 -0.96 -2.01
N LYS A 48 -5.71 -0.38 -2.01
CA LYS A 48 -4.57 -0.86 -1.22
C LYS A 48 -4.50 -0.16 0.13
N LEU A 49 -4.08 -0.93 1.14
CA LEU A 49 -3.70 -0.37 2.43
C LEU A 49 -2.38 -1.00 2.86
N ALA A 50 -1.63 -0.29 3.70
CA ALA A 50 -0.32 -0.77 4.13
C ALA A 50 -0.47 -1.98 5.05
N ARG A 51 0.26 -3.05 4.74
CA ARG A 51 0.28 -4.27 5.55
C ARG A 51 1.13 -4.07 6.80
N ARG A 52 2.13 -3.19 6.72
CA ARG A 52 3.03 -2.81 7.78
C ARG A 52 3.47 -1.37 7.56
N ASP A 53 4.25 -0.83 8.49
CA ASP A 53 4.84 0.49 8.29
C ASP A 53 5.78 0.46 7.08
N ILE A 54 5.68 1.46 6.24
CA ILE A 54 6.51 1.62 5.05
C ILE A 54 7.24 2.96 5.18
N ALA A 55 8.56 2.92 5.10
CA ALA A 55 9.36 4.13 5.20
C ALA A 55 9.29 4.95 3.91
N ALA A 56 9.47 6.27 4.02
CA ALA A 56 9.59 7.12 2.84
C ALA A 56 10.73 6.61 1.94
N GLY A 57 10.47 6.50 0.65
CA GLY A 57 11.43 5.97 -0.31
C GLY A 57 11.47 4.45 -0.40
N GLU A 58 10.83 3.75 0.52
CA GLU A 58 10.77 2.28 0.47
C GLU A 58 9.90 1.84 -0.70
N LYS A 59 10.30 0.75 -1.36
CA LYS A 59 9.51 0.18 -2.45
C LYS A 59 8.19 -0.37 -1.93
N VAL A 60 7.12 -0.09 -2.65
CA VAL A 60 5.81 -0.69 -2.39
C VAL A 60 5.69 -1.90 -3.30
N VAL A 61 5.39 -3.05 -2.70
CA VAL A 61 5.40 -4.35 -3.38
C VAL A 61 4.01 -4.93 -3.42
N LYS A 62 3.56 -5.31 -4.61
CA LYS A 62 2.26 -5.95 -4.84
C LYS A 62 2.48 -7.12 -5.81
N TYR A 63 1.92 -8.28 -5.49
CA TYR A 63 2.16 -9.52 -6.26
C TYR A 63 3.64 -9.85 -6.36
N GLY A 64 4.41 -9.56 -5.32
CA GLY A 64 5.84 -9.82 -5.32
C GLY A 64 6.65 -8.88 -6.19
N ALA A 65 6.04 -7.86 -6.78
CA ALA A 65 6.72 -6.93 -7.68
C ALA A 65 6.61 -5.50 -7.17
N PRO A 66 7.67 -4.69 -7.28
CA PRO A 66 7.58 -3.29 -6.91
C PRO A 66 6.66 -2.54 -7.88
N ILE A 67 5.76 -1.73 -7.30
CA ILE A 67 4.82 -0.92 -8.09
C ILE A 67 5.09 0.57 -7.95
N GLY A 68 6.04 0.94 -7.10
CA GLY A 68 6.41 2.32 -6.86
C GLY A 68 7.15 2.45 -5.55
N SER A 69 7.35 3.67 -5.10
CA SER A 69 8.00 3.96 -3.83
C SER A 69 7.11 4.85 -2.97
N ALA A 70 7.19 4.68 -1.66
CA ALA A 70 6.45 5.53 -0.75
C ALA A 70 6.98 6.96 -0.85
N ARG A 71 6.09 7.91 -1.06
CA ARG A 71 6.44 9.34 -1.16
C ARG A 71 6.64 9.97 0.22
N GLN A 72 6.14 9.31 1.23
CA GLN A 72 6.18 9.73 2.63
C GLN A 72 6.06 8.48 3.48
N PRO A 73 6.34 8.54 4.78
CA PRO A 73 6.10 7.38 5.64
C PRO A 73 4.63 6.98 5.61
N ILE A 74 4.37 5.68 5.52
CA ILE A 74 3.01 5.13 5.49
C ILE A 74 2.88 4.19 6.68
N GLY A 75 1.96 4.49 7.58
CA GLY A 75 1.72 3.63 8.74
C GLY A 75 0.89 2.40 8.38
N ALA A 76 1.09 1.32 9.12
CA ALA A 76 0.32 0.10 8.94
C ALA A 76 -1.19 0.41 8.98
N GLY A 77 -1.93 -0.12 8.02
CA GLY A 77 -3.37 0.14 7.89
C GLY A 77 -3.72 1.40 7.10
N ALA A 78 -2.74 2.26 6.79
CA ALA A 78 -3.02 3.49 6.07
C ALA A 78 -3.34 3.21 4.60
N TYR A 79 -4.22 4.02 4.05
CA TYR A 79 -4.62 3.93 2.65
C TYR A 79 -3.42 4.27 1.74
N VAL A 80 -3.16 3.40 0.78
CA VAL A 80 -2.05 3.59 -0.18
C VAL A 80 -2.65 3.94 -1.54
N HIS A 81 -2.39 5.16 -1.98
CA HIS A 81 -2.91 5.67 -3.24
C HIS A 81 -1.98 6.74 -3.78
N THR A 82 -2.39 7.48 -4.80
CA THR A 82 -1.54 8.45 -5.48
C THR A 82 -0.97 9.54 -4.56
N HIS A 83 -1.62 9.82 -3.43
CA HIS A 83 -1.13 10.83 -2.48
C HIS A 83 0.16 10.42 -1.77
N ASN A 84 0.39 9.11 -1.58
CA ASN A 84 1.55 8.60 -0.83
C ASN A 84 2.36 7.54 -1.58
N LEU A 85 1.91 7.15 -2.77
CA LEU A 85 2.62 6.20 -3.62
C LEU A 85 3.07 6.90 -4.90
N GLY A 86 4.38 7.02 -5.07
CA GLY A 86 4.96 7.55 -6.30
C GLY A 86 5.29 6.40 -7.24
N SER A 87 5.00 6.58 -8.53
CA SER A 87 5.32 5.57 -9.52
C SER A 87 6.81 5.57 -9.80
N ASP A 88 7.42 4.38 -9.77
CA ASP A 88 8.79 4.17 -10.26
C ASP A 88 8.74 3.72 -11.71
N TYR A 89 7.61 3.90 -12.33
CA TYR A 89 7.39 3.56 -13.71
C TYR A 89 8.48 4.19 -14.57
N ILE A 90 8.71 3.58 -15.75
CA ILE A 90 9.72 4.05 -16.68
C ILE A 90 9.68 5.58 -16.78
N PRO A 91 10.81 6.27 -16.57
CA PRO A 91 10.81 7.72 -16.63
C PRO A 91 10.31 8.21 -17.99
N THR A 92 9.47 9.22 -17.94
CA THR A 92 9.06 9.91 -19.16
C THR A 92 10.16 10.87 -19.55
N TRP A 93 10.48 10.93 -20.82
CA TRP A 93 11.54 11.78 -21.33
C TRP A 93 10.94 12.96 -22.08
N ASP A 94 11.52 14.14 -21.89
CA ASP A 94 11.12 15.31 -22.67
C ASP A 94 11.74 15.26 -24.05
N ARG A 95 11.47 16.27 -24.86
CA ARG A 95 11.95 16.33 -26.24
C ARG A 95 13.46 16.40 -26.35
N GLU A 96 14.12 16.86 -25.32
CA GLU A 96 15.57 16.99 -25.30
C GLU A 96 16.25 15.79 -24.69
N GLY A 97 15.47 14.74 -24.35
CA GLY A 97 16.00 13.53 -23.77
C GLY A 97 16.23 13.59 -22.28
N ARG A 98 15.64 14.55 -21.58
CA ARG A 98 15.74 14.65 -20.12
C ARG A 98 14.60 13.90 -19.49
N GLU A 99 14.91 13.28 -18.36
CA GLU A 99 13.91 12.57 -17.59
C GLU A 99 12.89 13.53 -17.00
N MET A 100 11.63 13.21 -17.20
CA MET A 100 10.51 13.98 -16.65
C MET A 100 9.84 13.18 -15.54
N ARG A 101 9.85 13.72 -14.35
CA ARG A 101 9.22 13.08 -13.19
C ARG A 101 8.31 14.04 -12.45
#